data_20ae91255db88745e80125c416848f2b
#
_entry.id   20ae91255db88745e80125c416848f2b
#
_cell.length_a   1.000
_cell.length_b   1.000
_cell.length_c   1.000
_cell.angle_alpha   90.00
_cell.angle_beta   90.00
_cell.angle_gamma   90.00
#
_symmetry.space_group_name_H-M   'P 1'
#
loop_
_entity.id
_entity.type
_entity.pdbx_description
1 polymer ?
#
loop_
_entity_poly.entity_id
_entity_poly.type
_entity_poly.pdbx_seq_one_letter_code
_entity_poly.pdbx_strand_id
1 'polypeptide(L)'
;MKFGILAMVCGVALAQVHQHAPAAPPVPLQPLAQQVRQLEQTLDYLGQPLGRNELDRINSAIANADEAAAVGQLEAVLEPHVLVTVDINAESRVKVQQGAARPELVEAGTRLFLVKILNGGHVTAALNVESPNSGNTFVKSNGDAAPAIQLTPPQAAERWADITLYQLPPMRKRLSGLGIEYAVLAVSSRDAGQRSAKISFNVGQGSQDIGFRNDVVIVFNALPTRPVTIRVKDENGQPSMASLIIRDRLNRLYPNPAKRLAPDLFFQPQVYRADGETVALPDGYYTMEYTGGPEYLTRTREFSVDSKSSAEVVCQLSRWIDPSKSGWYSGDHHVHAAGCSHYMNPTEGVEPRDMIRQILGEHLNIGSVLTWGPDYYYQKQFFTGKDDKLSQADRLMHYDLEVSGFPSSHAGHIVLLNLKDQDYPGTHRIEDWPTWDLPLFRWAKAQGAIVGFAHSGWGLQIMSHELPSYEMPGFDGIGANEYIVDVTQPDSVDFISAVDTPYPWELNIWYHTLNVGFRTRIAGETDFPCIYDGRVGLGRSYVKT
;
A
#
# COMPACT_ATOMS: atom_id res chain seq x y z
N MET A 1 42.37 -91.51 28.25
CA MET A 1 42.70 -90.23 28.90
C MET A 1 43.09 -89.24 27.81
N LYS A 2 42.25 -88.34 27.46
CA LYS A 2 42.58 -87.08 26.71
C LYS A 2 41.54 -86.04 27.13
N PHE A 3 41.95 -85.06 27.82
CA PHE A 3 41.16 -83.88 28.22
C PHE A 3 41.00 -82.97 27.03
N GLY A 4 39.73 -82.57 26.76
CA GLY A 4 39.43 -81.50 25.82
C GLY A 4 39.05 -80.23 26.59
N ILE A 5 39.74 -79.16 26.33
CA ILE A 5 39.55 -77.85 26.92
C ILE A 5 38.49 -77.14 26.03
N LEU A 6 37.37 -76.74 26.63
CA LEU A 6 36.32 -75.94 26.03
C LEU A 6 36.64 -74.46 26.31
N ALA A 7 36.99 -73.72 25.27
CA ALA A 7 37.20 -72.27 25.35
C ALA A 7 35.85 -71.52 25.16
N MET A 8 35.46 -70.81 26.21
CA MET A 8 34.27 -69.98 26.28
C MET A 8 34.65 -68.58 25.74
N VAL A 9 34.12 -68.24 24.55
CA VAL A 9 34.29 -66.89 23.97
C VAL A 9 33.17 -65.99 24.47
N CYS A 10 33.51 -65.05 25.39
CA CYS A 10 32.62 -63.95 25.78
C CYS A 10 32.55 -62.92 24.68
N GLY A 11 31.41 -62.83 23.98
CA GLY A 11 31.11 -61.74 23.06
C GLY A 11 30.74 -60.46 23.83
N VAL A 12 31.57 -59.45 23.74
CA VAL A 12 31.27 -58.09 24.23
C VAL A 12 30.36 -57.42 23.22
N ALA A 13 29.07 -57.27 23.55
CA ALA A 13 28.14 -56.44 22.76
C ALA A 13 28.50 -54.95 22.98
N LEU A 14 29.08 -54.31 21.97
CA LEU A 14 29.22 -52.86 21.91
C LEU A 14 27.83 -52.23 21.70
N ALA A 15 27.26 -51.69 22.78
CA ALA A 15 26.11 -50.81 22.69
C ALA A 15 26.54 -49.53 21.93
N GLN A 16 26.04 -49.37 20.71
CA GLN A 16 26.13 -48.09 20.01
C GLN A 16 25.28 -47.08 20.78
N VAL A 17 25.96 -46.16 21.46
CA VAL A 17 25.33 -44.95 21.99
C VAL A 17 24.97 -44.09 20.77
N HIS A 18 23.69 -44.05 20.43
CA HIS A 18 23.17 -43.04 19.52
C HIS A 18 23.40 -41.67 20.20
N GLN A 19 24.43 -40.97 19.77
CA GLN A 19 24.55 -39.56 20.10
C GLN A 19 23.35 -38.86 19.49
N HIS A 20 22.40 -38.44 20.32
CA HIS A 20 21.39 -37.49 19.94
C HIS A 20 22.13 -36.24 19.41
N ALA A 21 21.80 -35.84 18.18
CA ALA A 21 22.23 -34.56 17.66
C ALA A 21 21.88 -33.48 18.72
N PRO A 22 22.77 -32.51 18.98
CA PRO A 22 22.50 -31.45 19.94
C PRO A 22 21.17 -30.78 19.53
N ALA A 23 20.30 -30.57 20.51
CA ALA A 23 19.06 -29.84 20.27
C ALA A 23 19.40 -28.49 19.62
N ALA A 24 18.65 -28.12 18.57
CA ALA A 24 18.82 -26.81 17.93
C ALA A 24 18.76 -25.71 19.02
N PRO A 25 19.59 -24.66 18.89
CA PRO A 25 19.57 -23.59 19.87
C PRO A 25 18.15 -22.98 19.93
N PRO A 26 17.67 -22.61 21.13
CA PRO A 26 16.33 -22.05 21.26
C PRO A 26 16.21 -20.78 20.45
N VAL A 27 15.07 -20.62 19.77
CA VAL A 27 14.75 -19.41 19.01
C VAL A 27 14.53 -18.27 20.00
N PRO A 28 15.26 -17.15 19.92
CA PRO A 28 15.07 -16.04 20.84
C PRO A 28 13.69 -15.39 20.62
N LEU A 29 12.96 -15.17 21.72
CA LEU A 29 11.59 -14.66 21.66
C LEU A 29 11.51 -13.26 21.07
N GLN A 30 12.37 -12.34 21.49
CA GLN A 30 12.26 -10.93 21.11
C GLN A 30 12.35 -10.68 19.59
N PRO A 31 13.34 -11.22 18.85
CA PRO A 31 13.37 -11.07 17.39
C PRO A 31 12.18 -11.74 16.69
N LEU A 32 11.73 -12.90 17.17
CA LEU A 32 10.54 -13.57 16.61
C LEU A 32 9.28 -12.74 16.86
N ALA A 33 9.10 -12.19 18.05
CA ALA A 33 7.98 -11.32 18.40
C ALA A 33 7.95 -10.07 17.50
N GLN A 34 9.10 -9.46 17.25
CA GLN A 34 9.19 -8.33 16.32
C GLN A 34 8.75 -8.72 14.90
N GLN A 35 9.18 -9.88 14.42
CA GLN A 35 8.74 -10.37 13.09
C GLN A 35 7.24 -10.65 13.07
N VAL A 36 6.67 -11.22 14.14
CA VAL A 36 5.21 -11.43 14.23
C VAL A 36 4.45 -10.10 14.18
N ARG A 37 4.95 -9.04 14.82
CA ARG A 37 4.35 -7.69 14.69
C ARG A 37 4.42 -7.15 13.25
N GLN A 38 5.51 -7.40 12.55
CA GLN A 38 5.61 -7.05 11.13
C GLN A 38 4.61 -7.83 10.27
N LEU A 39 4.38 -9.12 10.59
CA LEU A 39 3.34 -9.92 9.94
C LEU A 39 1.94 -9.38 10.20
N GLU A 40 1.60 -9.03 11.46
CA GLU A 40 0.31 -8.43 11.81
C GLU A 40 0.05 -7.18 10.97
N GLN A 41 1.01 -6.25 10.93
CA GLN A 41 0.91 -5.03 10.12
C GLN A 41 0.76 -5.32 8.63
N THR A 42 1.54 -6.27 8.11
CA THR A 42 1.51 -6.64 6.70
C THR A 42 0.17 -7.26 6.30
N LEU A 43 -0.35 -8.19 7.09
CA LEU A 43 -1.62 -8.86 6.82
C LEU A 43 -2.79 -7.88 6.90
N ASP A 44 -2.76 -6.95 7.85
CA ASP A 44 -3.78 -5.88 7.96
C ASP A 44 -3.73 -4.94 6.76
N TYR A 45 -2.54 -4.42 6.42
CA TYR A 45 -2.31 -3.57 5.25
C TYR A 45 -2.77 -4.23 3.94
N LEU A 46 -2.50 -5.52 3.78
CA LEU A 46 -2.91 -6.31 2.62
C LEU A 46 -4.36 -6.81 2.71
N GLY A 47 -5.13 -6.34 3.69
CA GLY A 47 -6.57 -6.59 3.80
C GLY A 47 -6.97 -8.01 4.19
N GLN A 48 -6.10 -8.74 4.87
CA GLN A 48 -6.40 -10.06 5.46
C GLN A 48 -5.84 -10.12 6.90
N PRO A 49 -6.38 -9.29 7.82
CA PRO A 49 -5.87 -9.22 9.19
C PRO A 49 -6.06 -10.52 9.95
N LEU A 50 -5.25 -10.70 10.98
CA LEU A 50 -5.48 -11.75 11.99
C LEU A 50 -6.73 -11.42 12.81
N GLY A 51 -7.44 -12.45 13.26
CA GLY A 51 -8.62 -12.28 14.09
C GLY A 51 -8.28 -11.73 15.48
N ARG A 52 -9.23 -11.03 16.13
CA ARG A 52 -9.02 -10.44 17.46
C ARG A 52 -8.51 -11.46 18.48
N ASN A 53 -9.10 -12.66 18.53
CA ASN A 53 -8.66 -13.73 19.44
C ASN A 53 -7.22 -14.19 19.14
N GLU A 54 -6.78 -14.16 17.88
CA GLU A 54 -5.41 -14.49 17.50
C GLU A 54 -4.45 -13.40 17.98
N LEU A 55 -4.80 -12.12 17.80
CA LEU A 55 -4.03 -10.98 18.31
C LEU A 55 -3.90 -11.00 19.83
N ASP A 56 -4.98 -11.32 20.56
CA ASP A 56 -4.96 -11.45 22.03
C ASP A 56 -4.04 -12.60 22.49
N ARG A 57 -4.07 -13.72 21.78
CA ARG A 57 -3.16 -14.87 22.05
C ARG A 57 -1.71 -14.53 21.73
N ILE A 58 -1.43 -13.80 20.65
CA ILE A 58 -0.08 -13.32 20.32
C ILE A 58 0.43 -12.38 21.42
N ASN A 59 -0.40 -11.42 21.86
CA ASN A 59 -0.05 -10.50 22.95
C ASN A 59 0.28 -11.27 24.24
N SER A 60 -0.52 -12.28 24.59
CA SER A 60 -0.30 -13.12 25.76
C SER A 60 0.97 -13.96 25.65
N ALA A 61 1.26 -14.49 24.46
CA ALA A 61 2.47 -15.26 24.21
C ALA A 61 3.73 -14.40 24.35
N ILE A 62 3.73 -13.20 23.77
CA ILE A 62 4.86 -12.25 23.84
C ILE A 62 5.13 -11.82 25.31
N ALA A 63 4.09 -11.73 26.13
CA ALA A 63 4.20 -11.36 27.54
C ALA A 63 4.62 -12.55 28.47
N ASN A 64 4.75 -13.76 27.93
CA ASN A 64 5.11 -14.94 28.72
C ASN A 64 6.58 -14.91 29.11
N ALA A 65 6.88 -15.10 30.41
CA ALA A 65 8.23 -15.11 30.93
C ALA A 65 9.05 -16.38 30.53
N ASP A 66 8.36 -17.46 30.17
CA ASP A 66 8.98 -18.66 29.60
C ASP A 66 9.10 -18.48 28.08
N GLU A 67 10.30 -18.12 27.63
CA GLU A 67 10.55 -17.85 26.20
C GLU A 67 10.27 -19.06 25.29
N ALA A 68 10.58 -20.27 25.74
CA ALA A 68 10.35 -21.47 24.95
C ALA A 68 8.86 -21.76 24.80
N ALA A 69 8.08 -21.60 25.87
CA ALA A 69 6.63 -21.69 25.84
C ALA A 69 6.02 -20.57 24.99
N ALA A 70 6.56 -19.35 25.07
CA ALA A 70 6.11 -18.21 24.27
C ALA A 70 6.30 -18.46 22.77
N VAL A 71 7.46 -18.93 22.35
CA VAL A 71 7.73 -19.30 20.94
C VAL A 71 6.75 -20.35 20.46
N GLY A 72 6.55 -21.44 21.22
CA GLY A 72 5.57 -22.48 20.86
C GLY A 72 4.13 -21.97 20.78
N GLN A 73 3.73 -21.01 21.63
CA GLN A 73 2.42 -20.37 21.57
C GLN A 73 2.26 -19.49 20.32
N LEU A 74 3.29 -18.72 19.93
CA LEU A 74 3.28 -17.93 18.70
C LEU A 74 3.16 -18.83 17.46
N GLU A 75 3.94 -19.92 17.40
CA GLU A 75 3.83 -20.92 16.34
C GLU A 75 2.42 -21.49 16.25
N ALA A 76 1.83 -21.90 17.38
CA ALA A 76 0.48 -22.47 17.43
C ALA A 76 -0.62 -21.51 16.98
N VAL A 77 -0.45 -20.19 17.15
CA VAL A 77 -1.38 -19.19 16.64
C VAL A 77 -1.24 -19.04 15.13
N LEU A 78 -0.02 -19.05 14.59
CA LEU A 78 0.25 -18.81 13.18
C LEU A 78 0.07 -20.07 12.31
N GLU A 79 0.17 -21.27 12.88
CA GLU A 79 0.11 -22.55 12.16
C GLU A 79 -1.12 -22.70 11.24
N PRO A 80 -2.36 -22.30 11.62
CA PRO A 80 -3.52 -22.36 10.73
C PRO A 80 -3.42 -21.53 9.45
N HIS A 81 -2.51 -20.56 9.42
CA HIS A 81 -2.26 -19.68 8.26
C HIS A 81 -1.09 -20.17 7.39
N VAL A 82 -0.32 -21.16 7.85
CA VAL A 82 0.86 -21.70 7.16
C VAL A 82 0.43 -22.59 6.00
N LEU A 83 0.62 -22.12 4.78
CA LEU A 83 0.38 -22.93 3.56
C LEU A 83 1.53 -23.88 3.27
N VAL A 84 2.75 -23.44 3.55
CA VAL A 84 3.98 -24.17 3.24
C VAL A 84 4.99 -23.99 4.38
N THR A 85 5.64 -25.10 4.74
CA THR A 85 6.84 -25.10 5.60
C THR A 85 8.07 -25.33 4.72
N VAL A 86 9.05 -24.45 4.85
CA VAL A 86 10.34 -24.46 4.16
C VAL A 86 11.43 -24.77 5.18
N ASP A 87 12.03 -25.93 5.07
CA ASP A 87 13.14 -26.36 5.95
C ASP A 87 14.47 -26.16 5.21
N ILE A 88 15.37 -25.37 5.80
CA ILE A 88 16.69 -25.03 5.26
C ILE A 88 17.76 -25.60 6.16
N ASN A 89 18.50 -26.58 5.66
CA ASN A 89 19.58 -27.21 6.42
C ASN A 89 20.89 -26.37 6.41
N ALA A 90 21.90 -26.84 7.15
CA ALA A 90 23.20 -26.17 7.26
C ALA A 90 23.96 -26.05 5.93
N GLU A 91 23.60 -26.83 4.90
CA GLU A 91 24.17 -26.78 3.55
C GLU A 91 23.35 -25.90 2.60
N SER A 92 22.41 -25.11 3.14
CA SER A 92 21.46 -24.28 2.37
C SER A 92 20.57 -25.08 1.41
N ARG A 93 20.37 -26.38 1.69
CA ARG A 93 19.40 -27.19 0.93
C ARG A 93 18.01 -26.96 1.47
N VAL A 94 17.06 -26.91 0.58
CA VAL A 94 15.66 -26.58 0.88
C VAL A 94 14.78 -27.81 0.74
N LYS A 95 13.98 -28.10 1.77
CA LYS A 95 12.89 -29.07 1.74
C LYS A 95 11.57 -28.36 1.97
N VAL A 96 10.55 -28.66 1.15
CA VAL A 96 9.26 -27.99 1.18
C VAL A 96 8.17 -28.99 1.49
N GLN A 97 7.24 -28.62 2.38
CA GLN A 97 6.10 -29.42 2.77
C GLN A 97 4.84 -28.56 2.86
N GLN A 98 3.68 -29.12 2.55
CA GLN A 98 2.41 -28.44 2.76
C GLN A 98 2.12 -28.28 4.26
N GLY A 99 1.69 -27.06 4.65
CA GLY A 99 1.28 -26.71 6.01
C GLY A 99 -0.21 -26.94 6.27
N ALA A 100 -0.70 -26.35 7.36
CA ALA A 100 -2.05 -26.57 7.88
C ALA A 100 -3.12 -25.67 7.24
N ALA A 101 -2.74 -24.59 6.56
CA ALA A 101 -3.69 -23.65 5.95
C ALA A 101 -4.53 -24.32 4.87
N ARG A 102 -5.82 -23.98 4.85
CA ARG A 102 -6.72 -24.42 3.78
C ARG A 102 -6.35 -23.67 2.50
N PRO A 103 -6.03 -24.36 1.40
CA PRO A 103 -5.67 -23.73 0.13
C PRO A 103 -6.92 -23.21 -0.62
N GLU A 104 -7.67 -22.33 0.02
CA GLU A 104 -8.86 -21.69 -0.54
C GLU A 104 -8.52 -20.34 -1.13
N LEU A 105 -8.87 -20.13 -2.39
CA LEU A 105 -8.71 -18.90 -3.13
C LEU A 105 -10.08 -18.30 -3.48
N VAL A 106 -10.06 -17.15 -4.14
CA VAL A 106 -11.23 -16.49 -4.70
C VAL A 106 -10.95 -16.19 -6.17
N GLU A 107 -11.92 -16.45 -7.02
CA GLU A 107 -11.87 -16.08 -8.43
C GLU A 107 -11.60 -14.58 -8.61
N ALA A 108 -10.70 -14.24 -9.53
CA ALA A 108 -10.24 -12.87 -9.77
C ALA A 108 -9.79 -12.13 -8.50
N GLY A 109 -9.29 -12.87 -7.50
CA GLY A 109 -8.91 -12.32 -6.21
C GLY A 109 -7.61 -12.93 -5.67
N THR A 110 -7.14 -12.36 -4.57
CA THR A 110 -5.91 -12.76 -3.87
C THR A 110 -6.24 -13.29 -2.48
N ARG A 111 -5.50 -14.32 -2.06
CA ARG A 111 -5.43 -14.79 -0.67
C ARG A 111 -3.98 -14.75 -0.20
N LEU A 112 -3.82 -14.41 1.07
CA LEU A 112 -2.53 -14.39 1.74
C LEU A 112 -2.39 -15.64 2.60
N PHE A 113 -1.20 -16.22 2.55
CA PHE A 113 -0.81 -17.36 3.36
C PHE A 113 0.54 -17.07 4.01
N LEU A 114 0.83 -17.77 5.08
CA LEU A 114 2.17 -17.76 5.66
C LEU A 114 3.02 -18.89 5.09
N VAL A 115 4.29 -18.58 4.92
CA VAL A 115 5.37 -19.56 4.73
C VAL A 115 6.15 -19.60 6.03
N LYS A 116 6.18 -20.76 6.70
CA LYS A 116 7.01 -21.00 7.87
C LYS A 116 8.38 -21.47 7.42
N ILE A 117 9.43 -20.81 7.84
CA ILE A 117 10.80 -21.14 7.51
C ILE A 117 11.49 -21.72 8.75
N LEU A 118 11.90 -22.98 8.67
CA LEU A 118 12.77 -23.63 9.64
C LEU A 118 14.20 -23.48 9.14
N ASN A 119 14.92 -22.49 9.66
CA ASN A 119 16.23 -22.07 9.16
C ASN A 119 17.36 -22.65 9.99
N GLY A 120 17.52 -23.98 9.94
CA GLY A 120 18.59 -24.69 10.65
C GLY A 120 19.99 -24.36 10.16
N GLY A 121 20.11 -23.78 8.98
CA GLY A 121 21.37 -23.27 8.40
C GLY A 121 21.71 -21.84 8.77
N HIS A 122 20.84 -21.12 9.47
CA HIS A 122 20.99 -19.68 9.78
C HIS A 122 21.29 -18.82 8.53
N VAL A 123 20.67 -19.19 7.41
CA VAL A 123 20.87 -18.55 6.11
C VAL A 123 20.28 -17.15 6.13
N THR A 124 21.00 -16.18 5.59
CA THR A 124 20.57 -14.78 5.45
C THR A 124 20.35 -14.35 3.99
N ALA A 125 20.28 -15.32 3.07
CA ALA A 125 20.00 -15.06 1.65
C ALA A 125 18.54 -14.66 1.42
N ALA A 126 18.25 -14.21 0.19
CA ALA A 126 16.87 -13.98 -0.21
C ALA A 126 16.13 -15.31 -0.36
N LEU A 127 14.91 -15.38 0.19
CA LEU A 127 14.00 -16.48 -0.11
C LEU A 127 13.27 -16.18 -1.41
N ASN A 128 13.34 -17.11 -2.36
CA ASN A 128 12.67 -17.01 -3.66
C ASN A 128 11.57 -18.07 -3.74
N VAL A 129 10.47 -17.73 -4.43
CA VAL A 129 9.38 -18.64 -4.77
C VAL A 129 9.29 -18.75 -6.29
N GLU A 130 9.09 -19.96 -6.78
CA GLU A 130 8.92 -20.26 -8.20
C GLU A 130 7.77 -21.24 -8.41
N SER A 131 7.04 -21.06 -9.50
CA SER A 131 5.99 -21.99 -9.90
C SER A 131 5.81 -21.97 -11.42
N PRO A 132 5.77 -23.12 -12.08
CA PRO A 132 5.42 -23.20 -13.50
C PRO A 132 3.97 -22.78 -13.76
N ASN A 133 3.11 -22.78 -12.72
CA ASN A 133 1.71 -22.39 -12.79
C ASN A 133 1.49 -20.90 -12.48
N SER A 134 2.56 -20.16 -12.15
CA SER A 134 2.53 -18.73 -11.87
C SER A 134 2.92 -17.92 -13.09
N GLY A 135 2.22 -16.83 -13.31
CA GLY A 135 2.56 -15.84 -14.33
C GLY A 135 1.74 -14.57 -14.16
N ASN A 136 2.31 -13.44 -14.55
CA ASN A 136 1.58 -12.18 -14.60
C ASN A 136 0.64 -12.21 -15.82
N THR A 137 -0.58 -12.73 -15.63
CA THR A 137 -1.58 -12.94 -16.69
C THR A 137 -2.60 -11.82 -16.80
N PHE A 138 -2.53 -10.81 -15.92
CA PHE A 138 -3.37 -9.62 -15.96
C PHE A 138 -2.57 -8.38 -15.54
N VAL A 139 -2.96 -7.24 -16.11
CA VAL A 139 -2.39 -5.95 -15.77
C VAL A 139 -2.96 -5.51 -14.42
N LYS A 140 -2.10 -5.12 -13.49
CA LYS A 140 -2.51 -4.52 -12.22
C LYS A 140 -2.98 -3.09 -12.44
N SER A 141 -3.66 -2.53 -11.45
CA SER A 141 -3.88 -1.08 -11.39
C SER A 141 -2.56 -0.32 -11.20
N ASN A 142 -2.58 0.96 -11.40
CA ASN A 142 -1.48 1.89 -11.10
C ASN A 142 -0.26 1.78 -12.01
N GLY A 143 -0.48 1.66 -13.31
CA GLY A 143 0.61 1.72 -14.28
C GLY A 143 1.53 0.50 -14.27
N ASP A 144 1.03 -0.65 -13.85
CA ASP A 144 1.77 -1.89 -14.02
C ASP A 144 2.00 -2.11 -15.52
N ALA A 145 3.26 -2.29 -15.91
CA ALA A 145 3.59 -2.53 -17.31
C ALA A 145 2.85 -3.78 -17.83
N ALA A 146 2.40 -3.74 -19.06
CA ALA A 146 1.88 -4.94 -19.73
C ALA A 146 2.93 -6.04 -19.66
N PRO A 147 2.52 -7.33 -19.50
CA PRO A 147 3.47 -8.43 -19.47
C PRO A 147 4.39 -8.39 -20.69
N ALA A 148 5.69 -8.36 -20.46
CA ALA A 148 6.69 -8.35 -21.54
C ALA A 148 6.66 -9.63 -22.38
N ILE A 149 6.03 -10.69 -21.86
CA ILE A 149 5.94 -12.00 -22.50
C ILE A 149 4.49 -12.25 -22.93
N GLN A 150 4.26 -12.37 -24.22
CA GLN A 150 2.99 -12.86 -24.74
C GLN A 150 2.93 -14.39 -24.58
N LEU A 151 1.93 -14.84 -23.84
CA LEU A 151 1.67 -16.27 -23.64
C LEU A 151 0.78 -16.81 -24.74
N THR A 152 1.13 -18.01 -25.23
CA THR A 152 0.19 -18.79 -26.05
C THR A 152 -1.02 -19.26 -25.21
N PRO A 153 -2.19 -19.55 -25.81
CA PRO A 153 -3.35 -20.03 -25.05
C PRO A 153 -3.09 -21.23 -24.13
N PRO A 154 -2.32 -22.27 -24.52
CA PRO A 154 -1.94 -23.36 -23.62
C PRO A 154 -1.11 -22.87 -22.43
N GLN A 155 -0.12 -22.02 -22.65
CA GLN A 155 0.73 -21.47 -21.58
C GLN A 155 -0.11 -20.61 -20.61
N ALA A 156 -1.07 -19.82 -21.13
CA ALA A 156 -1.98 -19.05 -20.30
C ALA A 156 -2.90 -19.94 -19.46
N ALA A 157 -3.31 -21.09 -19.99
CA ALA A 157 -4.10 -22.08 -19.26
C ALA A 157 -3.31 -22.77 -18.15
N GLU A 158 -2.02 -23.06 -18.37
CA GLU A 158 -1.13 -23.63 -17.35
C GLU A 158 -0.78 -22.61 -16.26
N ARG A 159 -0.57 -21.34 -16.63
CA ARG A 159 -0.26 -20.23 -15.72
C ARG A 159 -1.53 -19.55 -15.21
N TRP A 160 -2.32 -20.30 -14.49
CA TRP A 160 -3.65 -19.88 -14.01
C TRP A 160 -3.59 -19.00 -12.74
N ALA A 161 -2.46 -19.00 -12.04
CA ALA A 161 -2.25 -18.26 -10.79
C ALA A 161 -1.16 -17.19 -10.94
N ASP A 162 -1.10 -16.29 -9.96
CA ASP A 162 0.07 -15.48 -9.67
C ASP A 162 0.48 -15.75 -8.23
N ILE A 163 1.71 -16.24 -8.04
CA ILE A 163 2.23 -16.72 -6.76
C ILE A 163 3.50 -15.93 -6.46
N THR A 164 3.44 -15.07 -5.45
CA THR A 164 4.53 -14.15 -5.12
C THR A 164 4.74 -14.04 -3.62
N LEU A 165 5.99 -13.86 -3.18
CA LEU A 165 6.29 -13.43 -1.81
C LEU A 165 6.13 -11.92 -1.69
N TYR A 166 5.44 -11.47 -0.64
CA TYR A 166 5.41 -10.05 -0.31
C TYR A 166 6.70 -9.68 0.41
N GLN A 167 7.48 -8.81 -0.20
CA GLN A 167 8.84 -8.46 0.23
C GLN A 167 9.06 -6.95 0.41
N LEU A 168 7.95 -6.17 0.43
CA LEU A 168 8.00 -4.73 0.71
C LEU A 168 7.94 -4.49 2.24
N PRO A 169 8.45 -3.36 2.74
CA PRO A 169 8.36 -3.03 4.16
C PRO A 169 6.93 -3.18 4.71
N PRO A 170 6.77 -3.64 5.95
CA PRO A 170 7.82 -3.96 6.93
C PRO A 170 8.49 -5.34 6.73
N MET A 171 8.04 -6.13 5.73
CA MET A 171 8.67 -7.41 5.39
C MET A 171 10.01 -7.19 4.69
N ARG A 172 10.81 -8.26 4.62
CA ARG A 172 12.15 -8.20 4.03
C ARG A 172 12.33 -9.29 2.98
N LYS A 173 13.11 -8.98 1.95
CA LYS A 173 13.48 -9.94 0.91
C LYS A 173 14.44 -11.02 1.43
N ARG A 174 15.32 -10.66 2.36
CA ARG A 174 16.35 -11.54 2.92
C ARG A 174 15.90 -12.12 4.25
N LEU A 175 16.22 -13.39 4.47
CA LEU A 175 16.06 -14.05 5.76
C LEU A 175 16.93 -13.37 6.81
N SER A 176 16.51 -13.40 8.06
CA SER A 176 17.22 -12.80 9.20
C SER A 176 18.30 -13.72 9.77
N GLY A 177 18.21 -15.02 9.49
CA GLY A 177 19.04 -16.06 10.09
C GLY A 177 18.48 -16.61 11.41
N LEU A 178 17.26 -16.20 11.81
CA LEU A 178 16.57 -16.83 12.95
C LEU A 178 16.23 -18.29 12.63
N GLY A 179 16.26 -19.16 13.65
CA GLY A 179 15.92 -20.57 13.50
C GLY A 179 14.47 -20.82 13.04
N ILE A 180 13.56 -19.89 13.34
CA ILE A 180 12.18 -19.87 12.84
C ILE A 180 11.88 -18.47 12.32
N GLU A 181 11.39 -18.39 11.09
CA GLU A 181 10.98 -17.16 10.44
C GLU A 181 9.67 -17.35 9.67
N TYR A 182 9.01 -16.27 9.33
CA TYR A 182 7.80 -16.30 8.52
C TYR A 182 7.88 -15.32 7.35
N ALA A 183 7.29 -15.70 6.22
CA ALA A 183 7.09 -14.83 5.08
C ALA A 183 5.62 -14.85 4.66
N VAL A 184 5.18 -13.82 3.93
CA VAL A 184 3.82 -13.72 3.41
C VAL A 184 3.82 -14.13 1.94
N LEU A 185 3.02 -15.14 1.59
CA LEU A 185 2.80 -15.63 0.24
C LEU A 185 1.45 -15.14 -0.25
N ALA A 186 1.44 -14.33 -1.29
CA ALA A 186 0.24 -13.91 -2.00
C ALA A 186 -0.03 -14.86 -3.17
N VAL A 187 -1.23 -15.43 -3.20
CA VAL A 187 -1.69 -16.31 -4.28
C VAL A 187 -2.96 -15.73 -4.87
N SER A 188 -2.88 -15.33 -6.13
CA SER A 188 -4.03 -14.83 -6.89
C SER A 188 -4.49 -15.86 -7.88
N SER A 189 -5.81 -16.05 -7.99
CA SER A 189 -6.41 -16.92 -9.00
C SER A 189 -7.16 -16.09 -10.03
N ARG A 190 -7.01 -16.41 -11.30
CA ARG A 190 -7.81 -15.83 -12.37
C ARG A 190 -9.21 -16.44 -12.44
N ASP A 191 -9.28 -17.77 -12.30
CA ASP A 191 -10.47 -18.54 -12.56
C ASP A 191 -10.98 -19.22 -11.27
N ALA A 192 -12.26 -19.59 -11.25
CA ALA A 192 -12.85 -20.43 -10.21
C ALA A 192 -12.55 -21.93 -10.41
N GLY A 193 -12.74 -22.71 -9.35
CA GLY A 193 -12.65 -24.17 -9.36
C GLY A 193 -11.38 -24.73 -8.76
N GLN A 194 -11.23 -26.05 -8.86
CA GLN A 194 -10.06 -26.75 -8.32
C GLN A 194 -8.92 -26.78 -9.35
N ARG A 195 -7.73 -26.34 -8.92
CA ARG A 195 -6.51 -26.38 -9.70
C ARG A 195 -5.30 -26.70 -8.83
N SER A 196 -4.35 -27.42 -9.39
CA SER A 196 -3.09 -27.69 -8.71
C SER A 196 -2.00 -26.72 -9.16
N ALA A 197 -1.17 -26.29 -8.21
CA ALA A 197 0.06 -25.58 -8.48
C ALA A 197 1.25 -26.29 -7.84
N LYS A 198 2.32 -26.41 -8.58
CA LYS A 198 3.63 -26.82 -8.08
C LYS A 198 4.37 -25.58 -7.60
N ILE A 199 4.67 -25.51 -6.31
CA ILE A 199 5.36 -24.35 -5.70
C ILE A 199 6.71 -24.81 -5.18
N SER A 200 7.76 -24.13 -5.57
CA SER A 200 9.13 -24.39 -5.14
C SER A 200 9.75 -23.17 -4.48
N PHE A 201 10.67 -23.43 -3.54
CA PHE A 201 11.42 -22.39 -2.85
C PHE A 201 12.92 -22.64 -2.98
N ASN A 202 13.70 -21.55 -3.01
CA ASN A 202 15.16 -21.62 -2.98
C ASN A 202 15.74 -20.38 -2.29
N VAL A 203 17.01 -20.51 -1.86
CA VAL A 203 17.79 -19.42 -1.25
C VAL A 203 18.98 -19.04 -2.13
N GLY A 204 18.88 -19.27 -3.43
CA GLY A 204 19.90 -18.91 -4.42
C GLY A 204 21.13 -19.83 -4.45
N GLN A 205 21.13 -20.92 -3.71
CA GLN A 205 22.23 -21.89 -3.65
C GLN A 205 21.69 -23.33 -3.63
N GLY A 206 22.53 -24.27 -4.05
CA GLY A 206 22.39 -25.68 -3.77
C GLY A 206 21.88 -26.52 -4.94
N SER A 207 22.54 -27.68 -5.11
CA SER A 207 22.02 -28.81 -5.88
C SER A 207 20.96 -29.54 -5.05
N GLN A 208 19.91 -30.02 -5.71
CA GLN A 208 18.89 -30.84 -5.07
C GLN A 208 19.40 -32.29 -5.00
N ASP A 209 19.38 -32.86 -3.80
CA ASP A 209 19.68 -34.29 -3.58
C ASP A 209 18.41 -35.10 -3.37
N ILE A 210 18.54 -36.42 -3.50
CA ILE A 210 17.50 -37.38 -3.16
C ILE A 210 17.10 -37.18 -1.68
N GLY A 211 15.83 -36.82 -1.43
CA GLY A 211 15.32 -36.53 -0.07
C GLY A 211 15.13 -35.06 0.28
N PHE A 212 15.74 -34.13 -0.46
CA PHE A 212 15.50 -32.70 -0.34
C PHE A 212 14.72 -32.20 -1.55
N ARG A 213 13.37 -32.31 -1.49
CA ARG A 213 12.49 -31.72 -2.50
C ARG A 213 12.18 -30.29 -2.10
N ASN A 214 12.61 -29.37 -2.94
CA ASN A 214 12.31 -27.93 -2.76
C ASN A 214 10.97 -27.53 -3.34
N ASP A 215 10.13 -28.49 -3.73
CA ASP A 215 8.80 -28.26 -4.28
C ASP A 215 7.71 -29.08 -3.58
N VAL A 216 6.49 -28.55 -3.66
CA VAL A 216 5.27 -29.20 -3.23
C VAL A 216 4.16 -28.93 -4.25
N VAL A 217 3.29 -29.90 -4.47
CA VAL A 217 2.07 -29.72 -5.27
C VAL A 217 0.90 -29.48 -4.33
N ILE A 218 0.25 -28.33 -4.46
CA ILE A 218 -0.93 -27.95 -3.65
C ILE A 218 -2.15 -27.88 -4.56
N VAL A 219 -3.24 -28.49 -4.12
CA VAL A 219 -4.54 -28.41 -4.81
C VAL A 219 -5.32 -27.27 -4.18
N PHE A 220 -5.47 -26.18 -4.92
CA PHE A 220 -6.27 -25.03 -4.53
C PHE A 220 -7.73 -25.18 -4.95
N ASN A 221 -8.61 -24.58 -4.15
CA ASN A 221 -10.03 -24.43 -4.47
C ASN A 221 -10.37 -22.94 -4.55
N ALA A 222 -10.52 -22.41 -5.77
CA ALA A 222 -10.90 -21.02 -5.97
C ALA A 222 -12.44 -20.89 -5.99
N LEU A 223 -12.97 -20.18 -4.99
CA LEU A 223 -14.40 -19.92 -4.88
C LEU A 223 -14.86 -19.00 -6.02
N PRO A 224 -15.98 -19.33 -6.70
CA PRO A 224 -16.52 -18.46 -7.73
C PRO A 224 -17.02 -17.15 -7.14
N THR A 225 -16.93 -16.06 -7.91
CA THR A 225 -17.47 -14.76 -7.55
C THR A 225 -18.72 -14.42 -8.33
N ARG A 226 -19.54 -13.55 -7.75
CA ARG A 226 -20.74 -12.99 -8.38
C ARG A 226 -20.62 -11.47 -8.47
N PRO A 227 -21.06 -10.86 -9.57
CA PRO A 227 -21.15 -9.41 -9.66
C PRO A 227 -22.27 -8.92 -8.72
N VAL A 228 -21.90 -8.11 -7.74
CA VAL A 228 -22.84 -7.40 -6.85
C VAL A 228 -22.97 -5.97 -7.35
N THR A 229 -24.18 -5.60 -7.76
CA THR A 229 -24.48 -4.25 -8.23
C THR A 229 -24.57 -3.29 -7.05
N ILE A 230 -23.80 -2.23 -7.09
CA ILE A 230 -23.82 -1.15 -6.10
C ILE A 230 -24.71 -0.02 -6.61
N ARG A 231 -25.77 0.29 -5.88
CA ARG A 231 -26.64 1.45 -6.15
C ARG A 231 -26.25 2.58 -5.22
N VAL A 232 -25.60 3.59 -5.74
CA VAL A 232 -25.20 4.76 -4.95
C VAL A 232 -26.12 5.92 -5.26
N LYS A 233 -26.78 6.43 -4.22
CA LYS A 233 -27.67 7.57 -4.28
C LYS A 233 -27.16 8.67 -3.35
N ASP A 234 -27.17 9.92 -3.85
CA ASP A 234 -26.92 11.10 -3.02
C ASP A 234 -28.08 11.36 -2.05
N GLU A 235 -27.98 12.41 -1.23
CA GLU A 235 -29.02 12.81 -0.28
C GLU A 235 -30.38 13.17 -0.92
N ASN A 236 -30.39 13.44 -2.23
CA ASN A 236 -31.59 13.77 -3.01
C ASN A 236 -32.09 12.56 -3.81
N GLY A 237 -31.47 11.38 -3.65
CA GLY A 237 -31.81 10.16 -4.39
C GLY A 237 -31.29 10.12 -5.83
N GLN A 238 -30.40 11.03 -6.23
CA GLN A 238 -29.79 11.03 -7.56
C GLN A 238 -28.60 10.06 -7.60
N PRO A 239 -28.27 9.50 -8.78
CA PRO A 239 -27.09 8.69 -8.96
C PRO A 239 -25.83 9.44 -8.54
N SER A 240 -24.94 8.74 -7.81
CA SER A 240 -23.70 9.32 -7.26
C SER A 240 -22.56 8.31 -7.26
N MET A 241 -21.44 8.67 -6.67
CA MET A 241 -20.29 7.80 -6.41
C MET A 241 -20.00 7.78 -4.90
N ALA A 242 -19.52 6.66 -4.40
CA ALA A 242 -19.16 6.50 -2.99
C ALA A 242 -17.83 5.76 -2.82
N SER A 243 -17.15 6.08 -1.73
CA SER A 243 -16.07 5.31 -1.12
C SER A 243 -16.67 4.13 -0.37
N LEU A 244 -16.21 2.91 -0.64
CA LEU A 244 -16.71 1.66 -0.09
C LEU A 244 -15.59 0.85 0.55
N ILE A 245 -15.78 0.38 1.78
CA ILE A 245 -14.93 -0.61 2.44
C ILE A 245 -15.78 -1.86 2.67
N ILE A 246 -15.47 -2.94 1.96
CA ILE A 246 -16.26 -4.18 2.02
C ILE A 246 -15.43 -5.24 2.74
N ARG A 247 -15.99 -5.82 3.81
CA ARG A 247 -15.34 -6.84 4.63
C ARG A 247 -16.25 -8.06 4.81
N ASP A 248 -15.65 -9.24 4.82
CA ASP A 248 -16.35 -10.46 5.24
C ASP A 248 -16.32 -10.65 6.78
N ARG A 249 -16.89 -11.76 7.26
CA ARG A 249 -16.92 -12.10 8.69
C ARG A 249 -15.56 -12.33 9.34
N LEU A 250 -14.53 -12.57 8.53
CA LEU A 250 -13.13 -12.69 8.98
C LEU A 250 -12.38 -11.36 8.84
N ASN A 251 -13.11 -10.25 8.62
CA ASN A 251 -12.57 -8.92 8.43
C ASN A 251 -11.66 -8.77 7.18
N ARG A 252 -11.75 -9.68 6.22
CA ARG A 252 -10.97 -9.63 4.97
C ARG A 252 -11.58 -8.62 4.01
N LEU A 253 -10.75 -7.78 3.41
CA LEU A 253 -11.15 -6.75 2.43
C LEU A 253 -11.46 -7.35 1.05
N TYR A 254 -12.45 -6.76 0.40
CA TYR A 254 -12.85 -7.09 -0.97
C TYR A 254 -13.02 -5.83 -1.84
N PRO A 255 -12.45 -5.79 -3.06
CA PRO A 255 -11.39 -6.69 -3.56
C PRO A 255 -10.14 -6.63 -2.67
N ASN A 256 -9.39 -7.73 -2.58
CA ASN A 256 -8.20 -7.75 -1.75
C ASN A 256 -7.13 -6.76 -2.27
N PRO A 257 -6.54 -5.90 -1.42
CA PRO A 257 -5.58 -4.87 -1.85
C PRO A 257 -4.31 -5.43 -2.48
N ALA A 258 -3.85 -6.61 -2.05
CA ALA A 258 -2.56 -7.17 -2.50
C ALA A 258 -2.43 -7.24 -4.03
N LYS A 259 -3.54 -7.35 -4.75
CA LYS A 259 -3.55 -7.33 -6.21
C LYS A 259 -4.88 -6.78 -6.75
N ARG A 260 -5.07 -5.48 -6.66
CA ARG A 260 -6.22 -4.81 -7.27
C ARG A 260 -5.95 -4.47 -8.72
N LEU A 261 -7.00 -4.51 -9.52
CA LEU A 261 -7.00 -4.04 -10.90
C LEU A 261 -7.60 -2.64 -10.97
N ALA A 262 -7.21 -1.86 -12.00
CA ALA A 262 -7.86 -0.57 -12.26
C ALA A 262 -9.40 -0.72 -12.29
N PRO A 263 -10.16 0.25 -11.76
CA PRO A 263 -9.70 1.55 -11.27
C PRO A 263 -9.29 1.58 -9.79
N ASP A 264 -9.18 0.44 -9.11
CA ASP A 264 -8.97 0.36 -7.67
C ASP A 264 -7.48 0.43 -7.31
N LEU A 265 -7.11 1.29 -6.39
CA LEU A 265 -5.73 1.43 -5.91
C LEU A 265 -5.42 0.37 -4.84
N PHE A 266 -4.23 -0.23 -4.90
CA PHE A 266 -3.89 -1.35 -4.00
C PHE A 266 -3.47 -0.89 -2.60
N PHE A 267 -3.01 0.33 -2.45
CA PHE A 267 -2.55 0.87 -1.17
C PHE A 267 -3.67 1.48 -0.32
N GLN A 268 -4.92 1.42 -0.79
CA GLN A 268 -6.09 1.93 -0.08
C GLN A 268 -6.99 0.78 0.40
N PRO A 269 -7.63 0.86 1.59
CA PRO A 269 -8.63 -0.12 2.00
C PRO A 269 -9.94 0.00 1.20
N GLN A 270 -10.33 1.21 0.79
CA GLN A 270 -11.58 1.47 0.06
C GLN A 270 -11.44 1.24 -1.44
N VAL A 271 -12.60 1.13 -2.08
CA VAL A 271 -12.79 1.22 -3.53
C VAL A 271 -13.90 2.22 -3.83
N TYR A 272 -13.87 2.81 -5.01
CA TYR A 272 -14.88 3.79 -5.42
C TYR A 272 -15.80 3.21 -6.47
N ARG A 273 -17.11 3.32 -6.25
CA ARG A 273 -18.13 2.84 -7.21
C ARG A 273 -19.18 3.90 -7.46
N ALA A 274 -19.47 4.10 -8.74
CA ALA A 274 -20.62 4.87 -9.18
C ALA A 274 -21.91 4.03 -9.12
N ASP A 275 -23.05 4.71 -9.18
CA ASP A 275 -24.37 4.04 -9.25
C ASP A 275 -24.44 3.05 -10.42
N GLY A 276 -24.76 1.80 -10.13
CA GLY A 276 -24.88 0.71 -11.09
C GLY A 276 -23.59 -0.05 -11.39
N GLU A 277 -22.45 0.35 -10.88
CA GLU A 277 -21.22 -0.42 -11.01
C GLU A 277 -21.22 -1.64 -10.09
N THR A 278 -20.34 -2.59 -10.35
CA THR A 278 -20.30 -3.87 -9.64
C THR A 278 -19.01 -4.08 -8.85
N VAL A 279 -19.12 -4.95 -7.83
CA VAL A 279 -17.99 -5.58 -7.15
C VAL A 279 -18.15 -7.08 -7.20
N ALA A 280 -17.12 -7.82 -7.59
CA ALA A 280 -17.14 -9.28 -7.59
C ALA A 280 -16.89 -9.83 -6.19
N LEU A 281 -17.84 -10.59 -5.66
CA LEU A 281 -17.76 -11.18 -4.32
C LEU A 281 -18.10 -12.68 -4.35
N PRO A 282 -17.38 -13.53 -3.62
CA PRO A 282 -17.80 -14.92 -3.41
C PRO A 282 -19.07 -15.00 -2.55
N ASP A 283 -19.75 -16.14 -2.57
CA ASP A 283 -20.90 -16.38 -1.69
C ASP A 283 -20.47 -16.19 -0.22
N GLY A 284 -21.22 -15.41 0.55
CA GLY A 284 -20.85 -15.07 1.92
C GLY A 284 -21.67 -13.94 2.55
N TYR A 285 -21.24 -13.53 3.74
CA TYR A 285 -21.82 -12.41 4.48
C TYR A 285 -20.80 -11.27 4.56
N TYR A 286 -21.28 -10.07 4.33
CA TYR A 286 -20.44 -8.88 4.22
C TYR A 286 -20.98 -7.74 5.03
N THR A 287 -20.05 -6.92 5.51
CA THR A 287 -20.29 -5.59 6.04
C THR A 287 -19.63 -4.60 5.10
N MET A 288 -20.37 -3.59 4.67
CA MET A 288 -19.87 -2.51 3.83
C MET A 288 -20.03 -1.18 4.56
N GLU A 289 -18.91 -0.51 4.79
CA GLU A 289 -18.90 0.89 5.18
C GLU A 289 -18.85 1.74 3.91
N TYR A 290 -19.64 2.84 3.86
CA TYR A 290 -19.67 3.72 2.73
C TYR A 290 -19.87 5.18 3.11
N THR A 291 -19.27 6.07 2.33
CA THR A 291 -19.34 7.53 2.51
C THR A 291 -19.08 8.27 1.22
N GLY A 292 -19.42 9.56 1.16
CA GLY A 292 -19.02 10.52 0.13
C GLY A 292 -17.94 11.49 0.61
N GLY A 293 -17.09 11.06 1.56
CA GLY A 293 -16.04 11.92 2.12
C GLY A 293 -16.48 12.74 3.33
N PRO A 294 -15.67 13.75 3.75
CA PRO A 294 -15.85 14.45 5.03
C PRO A 294 -17.17 15.19 5.21
N GLU A 295 -17.85 15.55 4.13
CA GLU A 295 -19.17 16.23 4.19
C GLU A 295 -20.33 15.25 4.37
N TYR A 296 -20.04 13.94 4.41
CA TYR A 296 -21.01 12.86 4.53
C TYR A 296 -20.77 12.02 5.77
N LEU A 297 -21.85 11.53 6.36
CA LEU A 297 -21.77 10.56 7.45
C LEU A 297 -21.37 9.19 6.87
N THR A 298 -20.41 8.54 7.51
CA THR A 298 -20.12 7.13 7.23
C THR A 298 -21.32 6.28 7.66
N ARG A 299 -21.76 5.41 6.78
CA ARG A 299 -22.85 4.48 6.98
C ARG A 299 -22.36 3.05 6.82
N THR A 300 -23.02 2.12 7.48
CA THR A 300 -22.72 0.70 7.42
C THR A 300 -23.92 -0.07 6.90
N ARG A 301 -23.67 -1.05 6.04
CA ARG A 301 -24.67 -1.97 5.50
C ARG A 301 -24.18 -3.41 5.60
N GLU A 302 -25.01 -4.27 6.19
CA GLU A 302 -24.81 -5.71 6.15
C GLU A 302 -25.61 -6.33 5.00
N PHE A 303 -25.03 -7.31 4.31
CA PHE A 303 -25.69 -8.03 3.23
C PHE A 303 -25.08 -9.42 3.03
N SER A 304 -25.80 -10.28 2.30
CA SER A 304 -25.31 -11.60 1.90
C SER A 304 -25.28 -11.73 0.38
N VAL A 305 -24.35 -12.51 -0.09
CA VAL A 305 -24.24 -12.91 -1.50
C VAL A 305 -24.45 -14.42 -1.58
N ASP A 306 -25.39 -14.85 -2.37
CA ASP A 306 -25.65 -16.28 -2.61
C ASP A 306 -26.26 -16.49 -4.01
N SER A 307 -26.43 -17.74 -4.40
CA SER A 307 -26.96 -18.12 -5.71
C SER A 307 -28.46 -17.79 -5.90
N LYS A 308 -29.16 -17.38 -4.87
CA LYS A 308 -30.62 -17.17 -4.87
C LYS A 308 -31.00 -15.70 -4.77
N SER A 309 -30.10 -14.83 -4.29
CA SER A 309 -30.34 -13.39 -4.13
C SER A 309 -29.91 -12.63 -5.39
N SER A 310 -30.72 -11.65 -5.81
CA SER A 310 -30.25 -10.63 -6.73
C SER A 310 -29.20 -9.81 -5.98
N ALA A 311 -27.95 -9.88 -6.43
CA ALA A 311 -26.86 -9.23 -5.76
C ALA A 311 -26.88 -7.70 -6.05
N GLU A 312 -27.81 -6.99 -5.43
CA GLU A 312 -27.89 -5.52 -5.47
C GLU A 312 -27.83 -4.96 -4.06
N VAL A 313 -26.96 -3.96 -3.82
CA VAL A 313 -26.80 -3.28 -2.54
C VAL A 313 -26.97 -1.80 -2.72
N VAL A 314 -27.90 -1.19 -1.98
CA VAL A 314 -28.19 0.25 -2.05
C VAL A 314 -27.40 0.99 -0.97
N CYS A 315 -26.61 1.98 -1.41
CA CYS A 315 -25.85 2.94 -0.61
C CYS A 315 -26.51 4.31 -0.71
N GLN A 316 -27.37 4.64 0.25
CA GLN A 316 -27.96 5.97 0.37
C GLN A 316 -27.00 6.86 1.15
N LEU A 317 -26.33 7.81 0.47
CA LEU A 317 -25.45 8.78 1.11
C LEU A 317 -26.24 9.74 2.02
N SER A 318 -25.61 10.14 3.08
CA SER A 318 -26.22 11.02 4.10
C SER A 318 -25.32 12.21 4.34
N ARG A 319 -25.58 13.31 3.65
CA ARG A 319 -24.82 14.55 3.81
C ARG A 319 -25.17 15.20 5.12
N TRP A 320 -24.19 15.58 5.95
CA TRP A 320 -24.40 16.27 7.21
C TRP A 320 -24.16 17.78 7.11
N ILE A 321 -23.34 18.20 6.15
CA ILE A 321 -23.08 19.61 5.84
C ILE A 321 -22.93 19.80 4.35
N ASP A 322 -23.44 20.91 3.83
CA ASP A 322 -23.27 21.34 2.43
C ASP A 322 -22.70 22.76 2.39
N PRO A 323 -21.37 22.89 2.40
CA PRO A 323 -20.73 24.21 2.40
C PRO A 323 -21.04 25.03 1.15
N SER A 324 -21.30 24.38 0.02
CA SER A 324 -21.58 25.04 -1.25
C SER A 324 -22.83 25.94 -1.20
N LYS A 325 -23.82 25.58 -0.36
CA LYS A 325 -25.01 26.43 -0.12
C LYS A 325 -24.69 27.79 0.51
N SER A 326 -23.51 27.90 1.11
CA SER A 326 -22.98 29.15 1.68
C SER A 326 -21.84 29.73 0.84
N GLY A 327 -21.64 29.24 -0.38
CA GLY A 327 -20.60 29.68 -1.29
C GLY A 327 -19.19 29.20 -0.94
N TRP A 328 -19.07 28.10 -0.15
CA TRP A 328 -17.78 27.52 0.17
C TRP A 328 -17.55 26.24 -0.62
N TYR A 329 -16.39 26.13 -1.27
CA TYR A 329 -16.03 25.00 -2.12
C TYR A 329 -14.73 24.37 -1.62
N SER A 330 -14.73 23.04 -1.53
CA SER A 330 -13.59 22.26 -1.09
C SER A 330 -12.57 22.05 -2.21
N GLY A 331 -11.27 22.12 -1.87
CA GLY A 331 -10.18 21.83 -2.78
C GLY A 331 -9.04 21.10 -2.09
N ASP A 332 -8.43 20.18 -2.81
CA ASP A 332 -7.13 19.60 -2.48
C ASP A 332 -6.19 19.96 -3.61
N HIS A 333 -5.22 20.79 -3.31
CA HIS A 333 -4.34 21.33 -4.33
C HIS A 333 -3.06 20.51 -4.50
N HIS A 334 -2.91 19.41 -3.75
CA HIS A 334 -1.73 18.58 -3.78
C HIS A 334 -2.08 17.09 -3.86
N VAL A 335 -2.22 16.64 -5.09
CA VAL A 335 -2.58 15.25 -5.41
C VAL A 335 -1.71 14.76 -6.55
N HIS A 336 -1.16 13.55 -6.44
CA HIS A 336 -0.34 12.92 -7.48
C HIS A 336 -1.01 11.70 -8.09
N ALA A 337 -1.01 11.63 -9.42
CA ALA A 337 -1.41 10.44 -10.16
C ALA A 337 -0.22 9.48 -10.41
N ALA A 338 1.00 9.91 -10.10
CA ALA A 338 2.24 9.15 -10.29
C ALA A 338 3.36 9.67 -9.40
N GLY A 339 4.57 9.16 -9.56
CA GLY A 339 5.81 9.72 -9.01
C GLY A 339 6.27 9.10 -7.71
N CYS A 340 5.39 8.77 -6.77
CA CYS A 340 5.80 8.18 -5.51
C CYS A 340 5.82 6.65 -5.52
N SER A 341 6.45 6.06 -4.51
CA SER A 341 6.67 4.61 -4.39
C SER A 341 5.39 3.79 -4.24
N HIS A 342 4.25 4.43 -4.02
CA HIS A 342 2.94 3.78 -3.97
C HIS A 342 2.50 3.23 -5.35
N TYR A 343 2.96 3.82 -6.45
CA TYR A 343 2.64 3.34 -7.78
C TYR A 343 3.59 2.25 -8.25
N MET A 344 3.07 1.21 -8.91
CA MET A 344 3.88 0.09 -9.44
C MET A 344 4.85 0.55 -10.52
N ASN A 345 4.46 1.54 -11.32
CA ASN A 345 5.33 2.27 -12.23
C ASN A 345 5.29 3.76 -11.86
N PRO A 346 6.16 4.22 -10.95
CA PRO A 346 6.13 5.60 -10.47
C PRO A 346 6.26 6.66 -11.57
N THR A 347 6.95 6.37 -12.66
CA THR A 347 7.14 7.34 -13.75
C THR A 347 5.89 7.56 -14.60
N GLU A 348 4.96 6.59 -14.60
CA GLU A 348 3.75 6.66 -15.41
C GLU A 348 2.47 6.81 -14.55
N GLY A 349 2.37 6.04 -13.47
CA GLY A 349 1.25 6.07 -12.52
C GLY A 349 -0.08 5.63 -13.13
N VAL A 350 -1.15 6.39 -12.84
CA VAL A 350 -2.52 6.11 -13.30
C VAL A 350 -3.03 7.16 -14.28
N GLU A 351 -3.98 6.73 -15.11
CA GLU A 351 -4.63 7.63 -16.09
C GLU A 351 -5.70 8.53 -15.45
N PRO A 352 -6.05 9.66 -16.10
CA PRO A 352 -7.07 10.59 -15.59
C PRO A 352 -8.41 9.93 -15.24
N ARG A 353 -8.83 8.91 -16.01
CA ARG A 353 -10.09 8.18 -15.75
C ARG A 353 -10.11 7.42 -14.41
N ASP A 354 -8.93 7.01 -13.91
CA ASP A 354 -8.81 6.32 -12.65
C ASP A 354 -8.62 7.34 -11.51
N MET A 355 -7.87 8.44 -11.79
CA MET A 355 -7.64 9.50 -10.81
C MET A 355 -8.92 10.29 -10.47
N ILE A 356 -9.74 10.63 -11.46
CA ILE A 356 -10.99 11.38 -11.23
C ILE A 356 -11.94 10.67 -10.26
N ARG A 357 -11.88 9.32 -10.16
CA ARG A 357 -12.73 8.55 -9.26
C ARG A 357 -12.45 8.84 -7.79
N GLN A 358 -11.20 9.15 -7.46
CA GLN A 358 -10.81 9.57 -6.11
C GLN A 358 -11.49 10.90 -5.75
N ILE A 359 -11.48 11.86 -6.68
CA ILE A 359 -12.09 13.18 -6.51
C ILE A 359 -13.61 13.07 -6.40
N LEU A 360 -14.24 12.31 -7.32
CA LEU A 360 -15.70 12.12 -7.33
C LEU A 360 -16.20 11.37 -6.09
N GLY A 361 -15.50 10.33 -5.67
CA GLY A 361 -15.91 9.49 -4.55
C GLY A 361 -15.71 10.15 -3.18
N GLU A 362 -14.80 11.11 -3.06
CA GLU A 362 -14.59 11.94 -1.87
C GLU A 362 -15.37 13.28 -1.93
N HIS A 363 -16.21 13.46 -2.94
CA HIS A 363 -17.01 14.66 -3.20
C HIS A 363 -16.20 15.96 -3.06
N LEU A 364 -14.98 15.93 -3.56
CA LEU A 364 -14.08 17.07 -3.58
C LEU A 364 -14.47 17.99 -4.74
N ASN A 365 -14.65 19.30 -4.50
CA ASN A 365 -15.04 20.22 -5.58
C ASN A 365 -13.90 20.47 -6.57
N ILE A 366 -12.65 20.57 -6.09
CA ILE A 366 -11.46 20.75 -6.93
C ILE A 366 -10.36 19.82 -6.46
N GLY A 367 -9.84 18.99 -7.36
CA GLY A 367 -8.62 18.22 -7.16
C GLY A 367 -7.57 18.64 -8.17
N SER A 368 -6.46 19.23 -7.72
CA SER A 368 -5.34 19.57 -8.58
C SER A 368 -4.35 18.40 -8.60
N VAL A 369 -4.21 17.78 -9.76
CA VAL A 369 -3.30 16.66 -9.98
C VAL A 369 -1.97 17.21 -10.48
N LEU A 370 -0.94 17.05 -9.66
CA LEU A 370 0.35 17.67 -9.91
C LEU A 370 1.30 16.70 -10.61
N THR A 371 1.90 17.16 -11.71
CA THR A 371 3.11 16.53 -12.24
C THR A 371 4.31 16.99 -11.41
N TRP A 372 5.34 16.16 -11.26
CA TRP A 372 6.56 16.50 -10.56
C TRP A 372 7.77 15.70 -11.11
N GLY A 373 8.98 15.95 -10.67
CA GLY A 373 10.21 15.44 -11.26
C GLY A 373 10.18 14.00 -11.77
N PRO A 374 9.79 13.00 -10.95
CA PRO A 374 9.81 11.59 -11.38
C PRO A 374 8.85 11.24 -12.51
N ASP A 375 7.72 11.94 -12.63
CA ASP A 375 6.65 11.63 -13.61
C ASP A 375 6.42 12.73 -14.64
N TYR A 376 7.13 13.84 -14.54
CA TYR A 376 6.90 15.05 -15.32
C TYR A 376 6.73 14.78 -16.81
N TYR A 377 7.63 14.00 -17.41
CA TYR A 377 7.61 13.75 -18.86
C TYR A 377 6.46 12.86 -19.33
N TYR A 378 5.94 12.01 -18.45
CA TYR A 378 4.80 11.17 -18.79
C TYR A 378 3.47 11.83 -18.46
N GLN A 379 3.27 12.26 -17.23
CA GLN A 379 1.98 12.80 -16.77
C GLN A 379 1.63 14.15 -17.43
N LYS A 380 2.61 14.95 -17.83
CA LYS A 380 2.34 16.21 -18.54
C LYS A 380 1.56 16.05 -19.84
N GLN A 381 1.48 14.86 -20.43
CA GLN A 381 0.63 14.61 -21.59
C GLN A 381 -0.87 14.86 -21.30
N PHE A 382 -1.26 14.79 -20.04
CA PHE A 382 -2.63 15.02 -19.58
C PHE A 382 -2.91 16.49 -19.24
N PHE A 383 -1.87 17.31 -19.17
CA PHE A 383 -2.01 18.74 -18.95
C PHE A 383 -2.58 19.43 -20.19
N THR A 384 -3.60 20.27 -20.00
CA THR A 384 -4.27 21.01 -21.09
C THR A 384 -4.36 22.51 -20.83
N GLY A 385 -3.94 22.99 -19.66
CA GLY A 385 -4.15 24.36 -19.18
C GLY A 385 -5.63 24.71 -18.92
N LYS A 386 -6.46 23.67 -18.74
CA LYS A 386 -7.92 23.75 -18.49
C LYS A 386 -8.34 22.59 -17.60
N ASP A 387 -9.56 22.65 -17.07
CA ASP A 387 -10.17 21.52 -16.40
C ASP A 387 -10.20 20.29 -17.31
N ASP A 388 -9.88 19.12 -16.74
CA ASP A 388 -9.93 17.88 -17.49
C ASP A 388 -11.34 17.59 -18.00
N LYS A 389 -11.44 16.98 -19.17
CA LYS A 389 -12.72 16.64 -19.84
C LYS A 389 -13.62 15.70 -19.04
N LEU A 390 -13.07 15.00 -18.05
CA LEU A 390 -13.81 14.10 -17.14
C LEU A 390 -14.43 14.85 -15.95
N SER A 391 -14.12 16.14 -15.79
CA SER A 391 -14.70 17.00 -14.76
C SER A 391 -16.22 17.08 -14.90
N GLN A 392 -16.88 17.24 -13.75
CA GLN A 392 -18.32 17.51 -13.65
C GLN A 392 -18.54 18.96 -13.24
N ALA A 393 -19.76 19.46 -13.31
CA ALA A 393 -20.07 20.87 -13.06
C ALA A 393 -19.60 21.38 -11.69
N ASP A 394 -19.57 20.51 -10.67
CA ASP A 394 -19.21 20.83 -9.30
C ASP A 394 -18.07 19.97 -8.74
N ARG A 395 -17.38 19.22 -9.61
CA ARG A 395 -16.27 18.32 -9.30
C ARG A 395 -15.23 18.44 -10.41
N LEU A 396 -14.22 19.27 -10.16
CA LEU A 396 -13.22 19.61 -11.18
C LEU A 396 -11.92 18.85 -10.88
N MET A 397 -11.32 18.34 -11.93
CA MET A 397 -9.95 17.84 -11.94
C MET A 397 -9.12 18.72 -12.86
N HIS A 398 -8.01 19.22 -12.36
CA HIS A 398 -7.08 20.05 -13.12
C HIS A 398 -5.67 19.48 -12.99
N TYR A 399 -4.94 19.38 -14.09
CA TYR A 399 -3.53 19.01 -14.06
C TYR A 399 -2.67 20.26 -13.92
N ASP A 400 -1.80 20.27 -12.92
CA ASP A 400 -0.92 21.36 -12.55
C ASP A 400 0.50 20.85 -12.27
N LEU A 401 1.34 21.63 -11.62
CA LEU A 401 2.75 21.32 -11.42
C LEU A 401 3.16 21.50 -9.96
N GLU A 402 3.86 20.51 -9.42
CA GLU A 402 4.74 20.66 -8.27
C GLU A 402 6.19 20.71 -8.73
N VAL A 403 6.90 21.75 -8.36
CA VAL A 403 8.34 21.87 -8.59
C VAL A 403 9.10 21.15 -7.49
N SER A 404 9.20 19.84 -7.64
CA SER A 404 9.89 18.89 -6.76
C SER A 404 10.72 17.94 -7.61
N GLY A 405 11.98 17.69 -7.26
CA GLY A 405 12.94 16.99 -8.12
C GLY A 405 13.49 17.86 -9.25
N PHE A 406 13.33 19.17 -9.15
CA PHE A 406 13.88 20.20 -10.05
C PHE A 406 15.09 20.89 -9.39
N PRO A 407 15.87 21.70 -10.13
CA PRO A 407 17.04 22.39 -9.57
C PRO A 407 16.73 23.30 -8.38
N SER A 408 15.53 23.88 -8.29
CA SER A 408 15.12 24.75 -7.17
C SER A 408 14.63 23.99 -5.93
N SER A 409 14.48 22.68 -5.97
CA SER A 409 13.85 21.90 -4.87
C SER A 409 14.56 22.05 -3.51
N HIS A 410 15.80 22.51 -3.48
CA HIS A 410 16.52 22.83 -2.24
C HIS A 410 16.06 24.15 -1.59
N ALA A 411 15.46 25.06 -2.36
CA ALA A 411 14.88 26.31 -1.86
C ALA A 411 13.48 26.09 -1.26
N GLY A 412 12.80 25.09 -1.76
CA GLY A 412 11.48 24.61 -1.32
C GLY A 412 10.80 23.83 -2.41
N HIS A 413 9.81 23.01 -2.01
CA HIS A 413 8.88 22.45 -2.99
C HIS A 413 7.72 23.41 -3.15
N ILE A 414 7.37 23.72 -4.39
CA ILE A 414 6.34 24.71 -4.70
C ILE A 414 5.27 24.16 -5.60
N VAL A 415 4.03 24.57 -5.35
CA VAL A 415 2.85 24.21 -6.15
C VAL A 415 2.42 25.39 -6.99
N LEU A 416 2.26 25.15 -8.29
CA LEU A 416 1.85 26.13 -9.29
C LEU A 416 0.50 25.70 -9.89
N LEU A 417 -0.58 26.39 -9.49
CA LEU A 417 -1.97 26.02 -9.82
C LEU A 417 -2.55 26.88 -10.93
N ASN A 418 -3.38 26.29 -11.77
CA ASN A 418 -4.05 26.95 -12.89
C ASN A 418 -3.08 27.54 -13.94
N LEU A 419 -2.01 26.78 -14.21
CA LEU A 419 -1.06 27.10 -15.28
C LEU A 419 -1.72 27.03 -16.65
N LYS A 420 -1.21 27.80 -17.61
CA LYS A 420 -1.56 27.71 -19.03
C LYS A 420 -0.51 26.91 -19.81
N ASP A 421 0.72 26.91 -19.32
CA ASP A 421 1.86 26.19 -19.86
C ASP A 421 2.67 25.62 -18.69
N GLN A 422 3.04 24.34 -18.76
CA GLN A 422 3.87 23.68 -17.76
C GLN A 422 5.38 23.77 -18.03
N ASP A 423 5.80 24.19 -19.23
CA ASP A 423 7.22 24.26 -19.59
C ASP A 423 7.79 25.66 -19.29
N TYR A 424 8.83 25.71 -18.48
CA TYR A 424 9.51 26.97 -18.22
C TYR A 424 10.20 27.49 -19.50
N PRO A 425 10.05 28.77 -19.85
CA PRO A 425 10.53 29.30 -21.11
C PRO A 425 12.04 29.12 -21.36
N GLY A 426 12.39 28.64 -22.54
CA GLY A 426 13.78 28.48 -22.96
C GLY A 426 14.49 27.24 -22.44
N THR A 427 13.75 26.32 -21.82
CA THR A 427 14.29 25.05 -21.32
C THR A 427 13.79 23.88 -22.17
N HIS A 428 14.54 22.76 -22.18
CA HIS A 428 14.17 21.53 -22.89
C HIS A 428 14.00 20.33 -21.95
N ARG A 429 14.52 20.45 -20.73
CA ARG A 429 14.45 19.42 -19.69
C ARG A 429 14.43 20.12 -18.33
N ILE A 430 13.95 19.40 -17.31
CA ILE A 430 13.78 19.96 -15.96
C ILE A 430 15.12 20.42 -15.33
N GLU A 431 16.23 19.80 -15.69
CA GLU A 431 17.56 20.17 -15.19
C GLU A 431 18.05 21.54 -15.70
N ASP A 432 17.39 22.10 -16.71
CA ASP A 432 17.72 23.45 -17.23
C ASP A 432 16.91 24.57 -16.54
N TRP A 433 16.00 24.21 -15.62
CA TRP A 433 15.13 25.17 -14.93
C TRP A 433 15.89 26.02 -13.90
N PRO A 434 15.32 27.16 -13.46
CA PRO A 434 15.91 27.98 -12.41
C PRO A 434 16.24 27.20 -11.14
N THR A 435 17.28 27.64 -10.42
CA THR A 435 17.72 27.03 -9.17
C THR A 435 17.11 27.67 -7.92
N TRP A 436 16.21 28.65 -8.08
CA TRP A 436 15.49 29.36 -7.03
C TRP A 436 14.00 29.45 -7.37
N ASP A 437 13.15 29.58 -6.35
CA ASP A 437 11.70 29.53 -6.53
C ASP A 437 11.10 30.83 -7.04
N LEU A 438 11.68 31.99 -6.65
CA LEU A 438 11.14 33.29 -7.04
C LEU A 438 10.98 33.48 -8.57
N PRO A 439 11.91 33.09 -9.45
CA PRO A 439 11.71 33.15 -10.89
C PRO A 439 10.53 32.30 -11.37
N LEU A 440 10.31 31.14 -10.73
CA LEU A 440 9.23 30.22 -11.05
C LEU A 440 7.88 30.79 -10.62
N PHE A 441 7.80 31.38 -9.43
CA PHE A 441 6.60 32.08 -8.97
C PHE A 441 6.21 33.21 -9.93
N ARG A 442 7.14 34.06 -10.33
CA ARG A 442 6.89 35.15 -11.26
C ARG A 442 6.43 34.69 -12.63
N TRP A 443 7.05 33.62 -13.14
CA TRP A 443 6.63 33.00 -14.41
C TRP A 443 5.19 32.45 -14.31
N ALA A 444 4.86 31.73 -13.25
CA ALA A 444 3.54 31.20 -13.03
C ALA A 444 2.50 32.32 -12.82
N LYS A 445 2.82 33.33 -12.00
CA LYS A 445 1.96 34.51 -11.78
C LYS A 445 1.68 35.29 -13.08
N ALA A 446 2.65 35.38 -13.98
CA ALA A 446 2.45 35.99 -15.30
C ALA A 446 1.39 35.25 -16.16
N GLN A 447 1.13 33.98 -15.88
CA GLN A 447 0.08 33.17 -16.49
C GLN A 447 -1.29 33.29 -15.77
N GLY A 448 -1.34 33.96 -14.62
CA GLY A 448 -2.51 34.05 -13.74
C GLY A 448 -2.64 32.88 -12.77
N ALA A 449 -1.55 32.16 -12.53
CA ALA A 449 -1.51 31.05 -11.60
C ALA A 449 -1.60 31.50 -10.13
N ILE A 450 -2.04 30.58 -9.27
CA ILE A 450 -1.96 30.66 -7.80
C ILE A 450 -0.78 29.82 -7.37
N VAL A 451 0.10 30.34 -6.51
CA VAL A 451 1.38 29.74 -6.22
C VAL A 451 1.67 29.70 -4.72
N GLY A 452 2.30 28.64 -4.25
CA GLY A 452 2.65 28.51 -2.84
C GLY A 452 3.62 27.36 -2.57
N PHE A 453 3.98 27.22 -1.30
CA PHE A 453 4.88 26.16 -0.83
C PHE A 453 4.08 24.91 -0.43
N ALA A 454 4.64 23.74 -0.74
CA ALA A 454 4.12 22.42 -0.40
C ALA A 454 4.83 21.86 0.86
N HIS A 455 4.13 20.95 1.59
CA HIS A 455 4.64 20.30 2.83
C HIS A 455 5.62 21.21 3.60
N SER A 456 5.12 22.39 3.86
CA SER A 456 5.90 23.58 4.23
C SER A 456 6.71 23.43 5.50
N GLY A 457 6.35 22.50 6.40
CA GLY A 457 7.02 22.31 7.67
C GLY A 457 8.41 21.65 7.58
N TRP A 458 8.73 20.98 6.48
CA TRP A 458 10.05 20.36 6.33
C TRP A 458 11.16 21.40 6.12
N GLY A 459 12.03 21.54 7.12
CA GLY A 459 13.03 22.59 7.23
C GLY A 459 12.64 23.71 8.19
N LEU A 460 11.37 23.72 8.64
CA LEU A 460 10.83 24.70 9.60
C LEU A 460 10.59 24.10 11.00
N GLN A 461 11.21 22.96 11.31
CA GLN A 461 11.04 22.25 12.57
C GLN A 461 11.39 23.12 13.77
N ILE A 462 10.52 23.09 14.77
CA ILE A 462 10.71 23.68 16.11
C ILE A 462 10.31 22.64 17.16
N MET A 463 10.87 22.76 18.37
CA MET A 463 10.52 21.89 19.50
C MET A 463 9.36 22.42 20.32
N SER A 464 9.11 23.73 20.25
CA SER A 464 8.04 24.39 20.97
C SER A 464 6.67 24.01 20.42
N HIS A 465 5.71 23.85 21.32
CA HIS A 465 4.28 23.73 20.99
C HIS A 465 3.52 25.07 21.15
N GLU A 466 4.17 26.10 21.68
CA GLU A 466 3.60 27.45 21.79
C GLU A 466 3.83 28.21 20.50
N LEU A 467 2.80 28.90 20.00
CA LEU A 467 2.80 29.59 18.72
C LEU A 467 2.36 31.06 18.85
N PRO A 468 3.06 32.01 18.20
CA PRO A 468 4.38 31.84 17.60
C PRO A 468 5.47 31.70 18.66
N SER A 469 6.47 30.90 18.38
CA SER A 469 7.66 30.79 19.24
C SER A 469 8.83 31.57 18.65
N TYR A 470 9.83 31.90 19.48
CA TYR A 470 11.06 32.57 19.03
C TYR A 470 12.18 31.58 18.70
N GLU A 471 11.85 30.28 18.65
CA GLU A 471 12.78 29.25 18.21
C GLU A 471 13.04 29.39 16.72
N MET A 472 14.31 29.49 16.32
CA MET A 472 14.70 29.65 14.94
C MET A 472 14.78 28.29 14.26
N PRO A 473 13.98 28.01 13.21
CA PRO A 473 14.10 26.80 12.42
C PRO A 473 15.39 26.76 11.60
N GLY A 474 15.78 25.56 11.13
CA GLY A 474 17.01 25.35 10.39
C GLY A 474 17.00 25.88 8.96
N PHE A 475 15.85 25.96 8.31
CA PHE A 475 15.70 26.27 6.89
C PHE A 475 16.54 25.33 6.01
N ASP A 476 16.60 24.05 6.36
CA ASP A 476 17.49 23.03 5.78
C ASP A 476 16.75 21.80 5.22
N GLY A 477 15.44 21.89 5.09
CA GLY A 477 14.59 20.83 4.51
C GLY A 477 14.27 21.02 3.03
N ILE A 478 13.11 20.54 2.64
CA ILE A 478 12.57 20.64 1.29
C ILE A 478 11.19 21.32 1.22
N GLY A 479 10.73 21.87 2.35
CA GLY A 479 9.45 22.57 2.44
C GLY A 479 9.59 24.04 2.02
N ALA A 480 9.42 24.97 2.96
CA ALA A 480 9.32 26.39 2.67
C ALA A 480 10.61 27.18 3.06
N ASN A 481 11.79 26.73 2.62
CA ASN A 481 13.06 27.34 3.01
C ASN A 481 13.20 28.78 2.52
N GLU A 482 12.78 29.09 1.28
CA GLU A 482 12.87 30.43 0.68
C GLU A 482 11.67 31.31 1.07
N TYR A 483 10.64 30.79 1.74
CA TYR A 483 9.38 31.48 2.01
C TYR A 483 9.53 32.87 2.64
N ILE A 484 10.37 33.02 3.67
CA ILE A 484 10.55 34.33 4.36
C ILE A 484 11.20 35.40 3.48
N VAL A 485 11.91 35.01 2.44
CA VAL A 485 12.45 35.92 1.43
C VAL A 485 11.41 36.22 0.38
N ASP A 486 10.78 35.19 -0.17
CA ASP A 486 9.83 35.27 -1.28
C ASP A 486 8.57 36.05 -0.89
N VAL A 487 8.05 35.84 0.32
CA VAL A 487 6.83 36.54 0.80
C VAL A 487 7.01 38.06 0.82
N THR A 488 8.25 38.56 0.86
CA THR A 488 8.56 40.00 0.80
C THR A 488 8.58 40.55 -0.63
N GLN A 489 8.55 39.71 -1.64
CA GLN A 489 8.69 40.09 -3.03
C GLN A 489 7.31 40.25 -3.70
N PRO A 490 7.15 41.18 -4.65
CA PRO A 490 5.95 41.26 -5.45
C PRO A 490 5.86 40.08 -6.41
N ASP A 491 4.61 39.70 -6.75
CA ASP A 491 4.30 38.62 -7.69
C ASP A 491 4.97 37.27 -7.31
N SER A 492 4.89 36.93 -6.03
CA SER A 492 5.44 35.71 -5.45
C SER A 492 4.36 34.90 -4.75
N VAL A 493 4.58 34.52 -3.51
CA VAL A 493 3.83 33.54 -2.73
C VAL A 493 2.41 34.00 -2.40
N ASP A 494 1.40 33.21 -2.80
CA ASP A 494 -0.01 33.40 -2.41
C ASP A 494 -0.35 32.63 -1.12
N PHE A 495 0.24 31.46 -0.90
CA PHE A 495 -0.05 30.61 0.25
C PHE A 495 1.15 29.81 0.74
N ILE A 496 1.07 29.34 1.96
CA ILE A 496 1.91 28.31 2.58
C ILE A 496 1.00 27.15 2.94
N SER A 497 1.46 25.91 2.74
CA SER A 497 0.67 24.73 3.03
C SER A 497 0.59 24.40 4.52
N ALA A 498 -0.38 23.59 4.88
CA ALA A 498 -0.54 23.02 6.20
C ALA A 498 -1.23 21.65 6.13
N VAL A 499 -1.13 20.90 7.21
CA VAL A 499 -1.80 19.62 7.50
C VAL A 499 -0.97 18.39 7.19
N ASP A 500 -0.20 18.35 6.13
CA ASP A 500 0.63 17.21 5.74
C ASP A 500 1.97 17.13 6.48
N THR A 501 2.38 18.21 7.14
CA THR A 501 3.49 18.21 8.12
C THR A 501 2.98 18.67 9.50
N PRO A 502 3.75 18.51 10.60
CA PRO A 502 3.30 18.94 11.92
C PRO A 502 2.95 20.43 11.99
N TYR A 503 1.71 20.76 12.32
CA TYR A 503 1.17 22.11 12.31
C TYR A 503 2.00 23.15 13.08
N PRO A 504 2.73 22.84 14.18
CA PRO A 504 3.56 23.86 14.84
C PRO A 504 4.68 24.38 13.95
N TRP A 505 5.24 23.54 13.09
CA TRP A 505 6.33 23.93 12.18
C TRP A 505 5.85 24.93 11.12
N GLU A 506 4.70 24.63 10.51
CA GLU A 506 4.10 25.46 9.46
C GLU A 506 3.57 26.77 10.01
N LEU A 507 2.77 26.69 11.08
CA LEU A 507 2.07 27.86 11.65
C LEU A 507 3.03 28.84 12.32
N ASN A 508 4.17 28.39 12.87
CA ASN A 508 5.11 29.27 13.53
C ASN A 508 5.61 30.37 12.59
N ILE A 509 6.16 29.99 11.47
CA ILE A 509 6.68 30.94 10.47
C ILE A 509 5.55 31.77 9.84
N TRP A 510 4.40 31.15 9.58
CA TRP A 510 3.24 31.85 9.05
C TRP A 510 2.75 32.95 10.01
N TYR A 511 2.65 32.71 11.32
CA TYR A 511 2.30 33.73 12.31
C TYR A 511 3.32 34.85 12.39
N HIS A 512 4.63 34.55 12.30
CA HIS A 512 5.67 35.59 12.27
C HIS A 512 5.53 36.49 11.05
N THR A 513 5.28 35.94 9.86
CA THR A 513 5.07 36.75 8.65
C THR A 513 3.80 37.60 8.72
N LEU A 514 2.70 37.06 9.30
CA LEU A 514 1.50 37.85 9.57
C LEU A 514 1.77 39.02 10.54
N ASN A 515 2.55 38.79 11.61
CA ASN A 515 2.88 39.79 12.62
C ASN A 515 3.69 40.97 12.05
N VAL A 516 4.49 40.74 11.00
CA VAL A 516 5.24 41.78 10.31
C VAL A 516 4.50 42.33 9.08
N GLY A 517 3.24 41.94 8.86
CA GLY A 517 2.34 42.56 7.89
C GLY A 517 2.17 41.86 6.56
N PHE A 518 2.82 40.72 6.32
CA PHE A 518 2.61 39.92 5.11
C PHE A 518 1.38 39.00 5.28
N ARG A 519 0.43 39.11 4.37
CA ARG A 519 -0.85 38.41 4.45
C ARG A 519 -0.94 37.23 3.50
N THR A 520 -0.01 36.28 3.66
CA THR A 520 -0.06 35.00 2.94
C THR A 520 -1.23 34.17 3.50
N ARG A 521 -1.89 33.44 2.63
CA ARG A 521 -2.94 32.48 3.02
C ARG A 521 -2.29 31.21 3.54
N ILE A 522 -3.06 30.43 4.30
CA ILE A 522 -2.73 29.04 4.63
C ILE A 522 -3.69 28.12 3.89
N ALA A 523 -3.19 27.03 3.34
CA ALA A 523 -3.97 26.08 2.55
C ALA A 523 -3.70 24.65 3.04
N GLY A 524 -4.76 23.90 3.32
CA GLY A 524 -4.65 22.47 3.62
C GLY A 524 -4.40 21.67 2.35
N GLU A 525 -3.55 20.66 2.45
CA GLU A 525 -3.18 19.75 1.35
C GLU A 525 -3.02 18.32 1.86
N THR A 526 -3.02 17.35 0.96
CA THR A 526 -2.90 15.93 1.32
C THR A 526 -1.57 15.33 0.89
N ASP A 527 -0.97 15.84 -0.18
CA ASP A 527 0.15 15.20 -0.90
C ASP A 527 -0.13 13.71 -1.15
N PHE A 528 -1.35 13.45 -1.66
CA PHE A 528 -1.79 12.09 -1.97
C PHE A 528 -1.03 11.51 -3.17
N PRO A 529 -0.57 10.28 -3.12
CA PRO A 529 -0.49 9.36 -1.98
C PRO A 529 0.88 9.40 -1.27
N CYS A 530 1.72 10.39 -1.53
CA CYS A 530 3.12 10.42 -1.11
C CYS A 530 3.27 10.60 0.40
N ILE A 531 2.50 11.50 1.01
CA ILE A 531 2.45 11.69 2.47
C ILE A 531 1.23 10.95 3.06
N TYR A 532 0.04 11.19 2.54
CA TYR A 532 -1.18 10.52 2.99
C TYR A 532 -1.78 9.69 1.86
N ASP A 533 -1.66 8.38 1.96
CA ASP A 533 -2.12 7.41 0.98
C ASP A 533 -3.60 6.99 1.13
N GLY A 534 -4.22 7.37 2.24
CA GLY A 534 -5.56 6.91 2.57
C GLY A 534 -6.62 7.38 1.58
N ARG A 535 -6.69 8.67 1.31
CA ARG A 535 -7.68 9.25 0.38
C ARG A 535 -7.31 10.67 -0.03
N VAL A 536 -7.76 11.07 -1.19
CA VAL A 536 -7.70 12.46 -1.67
C VAL A 536 -8.55 13.36 -0.79
N GLY A 537 -8.10 14.58 -0.54
CA GLY A 537 -8.86 15.58 0.21
C GLY A 537 -8.91 15.35 1.71
N LEU A 538 -7.96 14.61 2.30
CA LEU A 538 -7.78 14.55 3.75
C LEU A 538 -7.42 15.93 4.32
N GLY A 539 -6.51 16.62 3.67
CA GLY A 539 -6.05 17.96 4.01
C GLY A 539 -6.71 19.06 3.18
N ARG A 540 -8.01 18.95 2.85
CA ARG A 540 -8.71 19.91 1.98
C ARG A 540 -8.88 21.29 2.59
N SER A 541 -8.78 22.31 1.74
CA SER A 541 -9.16 23.68 2.02
C SER A 541 -10.58 23.98 1.57
N TYR A 542 -11.24 24.94 2.22
CA TYR A 542 -12.51 25.49 1.78
C TYR A 542 -12.35 26.96 1.41
N VAL A 543 -12.73 27.31 0.20
CA VAL A 543 -12.62 28.68 -0.33
C VAL A 543 -14.01 29.24 -0.54
N LYS A 544 -14.24 30.45 -0.08
CA LYS A 544 -15.49 31.19 -0.30
C LYS A 544 -15.39 31.98 -1.61
N THR A 545 -16.37 31.81 -2.51
CA THR A 545 -16.49 32.53 -3.78
C THR A 545 -17.73 33.43 -3.81
#